data_9544ea88dd00115e2ca9c9757c037cd3
#
_entry.id   9544ea88dd00115e2ca9c9757c037cd3
#
_cell.length_a   1.000
_cell.length_b   1.000
_cell.length_c   1.000
_cell.angle_alpha   90.00
_cell.angle_beta   90.00
_cell.angle_gamma   90.00
#
_symmetry.space_group_name_H-M   'P 1'
#
loop_
_entity.id
_entity.type
_entity.pdbx_description
1 polymer ?
#
loop_
_entity_poly.entity_id
_entity_poly.type
_entity_poly.pdbx_seq_one_letter_code
_entity_poly.pdbx_strand_id
1 'polypeptide(L)'
;MARNKKKQTGSAKGFILLLIIIAAAVYYSQNKGWSTDMIRPETDQPTEKTDNRPEEHATDYTADTNRQSYSNKLEIPVSTTPRNEIRLKRTGYTLSYNNVYKTPNWVAWELTRQETNGNEERKNRFIPDPDLPEPRAEHSDYTNSGYDRGHMAPAADMKWSKKAMEESFYMSNICPQNQKLNRDDWNDLEETCRGWARKYGTVYIACGPIYDKESPKRIGEHKIAVPDRFFKVVLIYNRKNPLAMGFLFENKAHHQKLENYLTTVDGIEQITGLDFFSKLPDSIENRIEAQIPQLPSTR
;
A
#
# COMPACT_ATOMS: atom_id res chain seq x y z
N MET A 1 26.60 -51.51 37.24
CA MET A 1 25.24 -50.86 37.13
C MET A 1 25.29 -49.53 37.95
N ALA A 2 25.42 -48.39 37.29
CA ALA A 2 25.34 -47.08 37.95
C ALA A 2 24.41 -46.19 37.14
N ARG A 3 23.36 -45.77 37.78
CA ARG A 3 22.24 -44.97 37.20
C ARG A 3 22.58 -43.49 37.35
N ASN A 4 22.85 -42.77 36.26
CA ASN A 4 23.06 -41.33 36.25
C ASN A 4 21.70 -40.61 36.27
N LYS A 5 21.43 -39.86 37.34
CA LYS A 5 20.33 -38.90 37.44
C LYS A 5 20.77 -37.57 36.83
N LYS A 6 20.13 -37.14 35.71
CA LYS A 6 20.22 -35.78 35.17
C LYS A 6 19.37 -34.84 36.05
N LYS A 7 20.03 -33.85 36.68
CA LYS A 7 19.33 -32.68 37.28
C LYS A 7 18.85 -31.75 36.21
N GLN A 8 17.55 -31.45 36.20
CA GLN A 8 16.98 -30.31 35.47
C GLN A 8 17.24 -29.03 36.26
N THR A 9 18.02 -28.12 35.69
CA THR A 9 18.16 -26.75 36.19
C THR A 9 17.18 -25.88 35.37
N GLY A 10 16.04 -25.56 35.97
CA GLY A 10 15.08 -24.56 35.43
C GLY A 10 15.73 -23.17 35.43
N SER A 11 15.66 -22.52 34.28
CA SER A 11 16.30 -21.24 34.01
C SER A 11 15.62 -20.09 34.75
N ALA A 12 16.32 -19.55 35.76
CA ALA A 12 15.93 -18.32 36.47
C ALA A 12 15.80 -17.07 35.55
N LYS A 13 16.36 -17.14 34.33
CA LYS A 13 16.32 -16.05 33.35
C LYS A 13 14.90 -15.79 32.78
N GLY A 14 14.05 -16.81 32.65
CA GLY A 14 12.69 -16.66 32.18
C GLY A 14 11.76 -15.93 33.17
N PHE A 15 11.98 -16.15 34.45
CA PHE A 15 11.18 -15.51 35.52
C PHE A 15 11.49 -14.02 35.67
N ILE A 16 12.76 -13.61 35.47
CA ILE A 16 13.19 -12.21 35.53
C ILE A 16 12.62 -11.41 34.35
N LEU A 17 12.58 -12.00 33.17
CA LEU A 17 12.03 -11.35 31.98
C LEU A 17 10.50 -11.09 32.11
N LEU A 18 9.76 -12.04 32.68
CA LEU A 18 8.32 -11.91 32.93
C LEU A 18 8.00 -10.80 33.94
N LEU A 19 8.80 -10.65 34.98
CA LEU A 19 8.64 -9.60 36.00
C LEU A 19 8.93 -8.20 35.43
N ILE A 20 9.88 -8.07 34.50
CA ILE A 20 10.17 -6.79 33.85
C ILE A 20 9.03 -6.37 32.94
N ILE A 21 8.39 -7.29 32.21
CA ILE A 21 7.24 -7.00 31.34
C ILE A 21 6.03 -6.57 32.16
N ILE A 22 5.76 -7.22 33.29
CA ILE A 22 4.65 -6.85 34.19
C ILE A 22 4.91 -5.47 34.82
N ALA A 23 6.14 -5.17 35.25
CA ALA A 23 6.48 -3.87 35.82
C ALA A 23 6.36 -2.73 34.78
N ALA A 24 6.73 -2.97 33.53
CA ALA A 24 6.57 -2.01 32.44
C ALA A 24 5.08 -1.76 32.12
N ALA A 25 4.23 -2.79 32.13
CA ALA A 25 2.79 -2.67 31.91
C ALA A 25 2.09 -1.88 33.02
N VAL A 26 2.47 -2.11 34.30
CA VAL A 26 1.92 -1.37 35.45
C VAL A 26 2.38 0.10 35.42
N TYR A 27 3.66 0.37 35.11
CA TYR A 27 4.18 1.73 34.94
C TYR A 27 3.45 2.50 33.86
N TYR A 28 3.18 1.85 32.71
CA TYR A 28 2.47 2.46 31.58
C TYR A 28 0.99 2.75 31.91
N SER A 29 0.33 1.90 32.71
CA SER A 29 -1.07 2.11 33.11
C SER A 29 -1.25 3.22 34.15
N GLN A 30 -0.22 3.50 34.96
CA GLN A 30 -0.29 4.53 36.01
C GLN A 30 0.05 5.95 35.52
N ASN A 31 0.71 6.10 34.32
CA ASN A 31 1.12 7.40 33.80
C ASN A 31 0.19 7.99 32.73
N LYS A 32 -0.98 7.41 32.48
CA LYS A 32 -2.05 8.08 31.71
C LYS A 32 -2.96 8.86 32.64
N GLY A 33 -2.52 10.05 33.05
CA GLY A 33 -3.37 11.02 33.73
C GLY A 33 -4.41 11.58 32.78
N TRP A 34 -5.67 11.33 33.08
CA TRP A 34 -6.79 12.04 32.48
C TRP A 34 -6.85 13.46 33.05
N SER A 35 -6.80 14.47 32.19
CA SER A 35 -7.12 15.85 32.51
C SER A 35 -8.57 16.11 32.09
N THR A 36 -9.42 16.27 33.07
CA THR A 36 -10.79 16.82 32.94
C THR A 36 -10.76 18.27 33.39
N ASP A 37 -10.95 19.20 32.46
CA ASP A 37 -11.40 20.56 32.76
C ASP A 37 -12.48 20.90 31.73
N MET A 38 -13.63 20.82 32.20
CA MET A 38 -14.63 21.70 32.83
C MET A 38 -15.25 22.72 31.87
N ILE A 39 -16.51 22.40 31.61
CA ILE A 39 -17.59 23.17 31.01
C ILE A 39 -18.00 24.33 31.93
N ARG A 40 -18.25 25.52 31.40
CA ARG A 40 -19.30 26.41 31.87
C ARG A 40 -19.92 27.24 30.74
N PRO A 41 -21.26 27.39 30.79
CA PRO A 41 -22.00 28.13 29.78
C PRO A 41 -22.24 29.59 30.19
N GLU A 42 -22.35 30.48 29.21
CA GLU A 42 -22.99 31.78 29.45
C GLU A 42 -23.96 32.11 28.32
N THR A 43 -25.16 32.43 28.78
CA THR A 43 -26.35 32.87 28.08
C THR A 43 -26.22 34.32 27.66
N ASP A 44 -26.79 34.68 26.49
CA ASP A 44 -27.75 35.78 26.37
C ASP A 44 -28.35 35.85 24.97
N GLN A 45 -29.69 35.86 24.93
CA GLN A 45 -30.49 36.32 23.78
C GLN A 45 -30.81 37.81 23.95
N PRO A 46 -31.23 38.55 22.90
CA PRO A 46 -32.66 38.70 22.65
C PRO A 46 -33.10 38.78 21.17
N THR A 47 -34.16 38.14 20.90
CA THR A 47 -35.46 38.44 20.25
C THR A 47 -35.62 39.56 19.26
N GLU A 48 -36.29 39.27 18.16
CA GLU A 48 -37.48 39.81 17.44
C GLU A 48 -37.19 39.93 15.93
N LYS A 49 -38.04 39.71 14.99
CA LYS A 49 -39.49 39.47 14.81
C LYS A 49 -39.76 38.85 13.44
N THR A 50 -40.86 38.16 13.36
CA THR A 50 -41.62 37.62 12.23
C THR A 50 -41.81 38.55 11.04
N ASP A 51 -41.78 38.01 9.80
CA ASP A 51 -42.83 38.20 8.82
C ASP A 51 -43.04 36.95 7.91
N ASN A 52 -44.31 36.65 7.70
CA ASN A 52 -44.82 35.54 6.92
C ASN A 52 -45.12 35.96 5.49
N ARG A 53 -44.78 35.18 4.52
CA ARG A 53 -45.71 34.71 3.46
C ARG A 53 -45.03 33.81 2.40
N PRO A 54 -45.82 32.93 1.75
CA PRO A 54 -45.28 31.76 1.05
C PRO A 54 -45.16 32.02 -0.46
N GLU A 55 -44.13 31.43 -1.08
CA GLU A 55 -44.18 31.15 -2.51
C GLU A 55 -43.38 29.94 -2.91
N GLU A 56 -44.08 29.01 -3.46
CA GLU A 56 -43.86 28.18 -4.66
C GLU A 56 -42.60 27.30 -4.77
N HIS A 57 -42.93 26.07 -5.02
CA HIS A 57 -42.13 24.94 -5.43
C HIS A 57 -41.00 25.26 -6.42
N ALA A 58 -39.78 25.26 -5.93
CA ALA A 58 -38.62 24.85 -6.68
C ALA A 58 -38.04 23.63 -5.98
N THR A 59 -38.05 22.50 -6.67
CA THR A 59 -37.38 21.28 -6.22
C THR A 59 -35.89 21.53 -6.19
N ASP A 60 -35.44 22.03 -5.05
CA ASP A 60 -34.04 22.21 -4.75
C ASP A 60 -33.45 20.82 -4.47
N TYR A 61 -32.67 20.33 -5.42
CA TYR A 61 -31.72 19.26 -5.16
C TYR A 61 -30.71 19.80 -4.17
N THR A 62 -31.02 19.71 -2.88
CA THR A 62 -30.03 19.90 -1.82
C THR A 62 -28.95 18.87 -2.02
N ALA A 63 -27.89 19.30 -2.68
CA ALA A 63 -26.62 18.56 -2.72
C ALA A 63 -26.22 18.29 -1.26
N ASP A 64 -26.28 17.03 -0.91
CA ASP A 64 -25.90 16.47 0.37
C ASP A 64 -24.49 16.98 0.75
N THR A 65 -24.44 18.03 1.60
CA THR A 65 -23.22 18.67 2.08
C THR A 65 -22.51 17.81 3.13
N ASN A 66 -22.89 16.55 3.29
CA ASN A 66 -22.14 15.57 4.03
C ASN A 66 -21.10 14.91 3.11
N ARG A 67 -20.34 15.72 2.36
CA ARG A 67 -19.03 15.35 1.86
C ARG A 67 -18.06 15.32 3.04
N GLN A 68 -18.17 14.32 3.86
CA GLN A 68 -17.02 13.80 4.58
C GLN A 68 -16.07 13.32 3.48
N SER A 69 -15.17 14.23 3.05
CA SER A 69 -14.07 13.87 2.17
C SER A 69 -13.28 12.81 2.93
N TYR A 70 -13.52 11.54 2.65
CA TYR A 70 -12.56 10.51 2.98
C TYR A 70 -11.30 10.95 2.25
N SER A 71 -10.44 11.66 3.01
CA SER A 71 -9.33 12.37 2.45
C SER A 71 -8.40 11.36 1.80
N ASN A 72 -8.32 11.47 0.50
CA ASN A 72 -7.07 11.56 -0.22
C ASN A 72 -5.97 10.69 0.39
N LYS A 73 -5.76 9.50 -0.19
CA LYS A 73 -4.69 8.53 0.04
C LYS A 73 -5.15 7.22 0.66
N LEU A 74 -6.22 6.68 0.11
CA LEU A 74 -6.66 5.32 0.42
C LEU A 74 -5.63 4.28 -0.05
N GLU A 75 -4.77 4.66 -1.01
CA GLU A 75 -3.72 3.82 -1.56
C GLU A 75 -2.56 3.56 -0.58
N ILE A 76 -2.33 4.46 0.40
CA ILE A 76 -1.14 4.41 1.26
C ILE A 76 -1.31 3.40 2.39
N PRO A 77 -0.57 2.28 2.40
CA PRO A 77 -0.67 1.32 3.48
C PRO A 77 0.00 1.79 4.76
N VAL A 78 -0.44 1.25 5.88
CA VAL A 78 0.16 1.43 7.20
C VAL A 78 0.99 0.19 7.55
N SER A 79 2.21 0.39 8.06
CA SER A 79 3.04 -0.72 8.54
C SER A 79 2.59 -1.16 9.93
N THR A 80 2.19 -2.42 10.07
CA THR A 80 1.81 -3.02 11.35
C THR A 80 3.02 -3.60 12.10
N THR A 81 4.15 -3.74 11.40
CA THR A 81 5.41 -4.25 11.97
C THR A 81 6.56 -3.31 11.64
N PRO A 82 7.59 -3.19 12.52
CA PRO A 82 8.79 -2.42 12.22
C PRO A 82 9.49 -2.94 10.96
N ARG A 83 9.93 -2.02 10.08
CA ARG A 83 10.66 -2.34 8.86
C ARG A 83 11.73 -1.30 8.54
N ASN A 84 12.73 -1.70 7.74
CA ASN A 84 13.65 -0.73 7.17
C ASN A 84 12.92 0.06 6.08
N GLU A 85 12.72 1.37 6.29
CA GLU A 85 12.03 2.19 5.31
C GLU A 85 12.56 3.63 5.21
N ILE A 86 12.60 4.10 3.97
CA ILE A 86 12.74 5.51 3.62
C ILE A 86 11.50 5.85 2.81
N ARG A 87 10.63 6.73 3.31
CA ARG A 87 9.42 7.15 2.61
C ARG A 87 9.71 8.27 1.63
N LEU A 88 9.35 8.06 0.37
CA LEU A 88 9.53 9.04 -0.71
C LEU A 88 8.18 9.33 -1.37
N LYS A 89 7.89 10.61 -1.56
CA LYS A 89 6.71 11.06 -2.30
C LYS A 89 7.14 11.55 -3.67
N ARG A 90 6.54 11.00 -4.73
CA ARG A 90 6.74 11.38 -6.13
C ARG A 90 5.48 12.07 -6.67
N THR A 91 5.58 12.61 -7.86
CA THR A 91 4.46 13.32 -8.49
C THR A 91 3.26 12.39 -8.69
N GLY A 92 3.48 11.16 -9.15
CA GLY A 92 2.44 10.20 -9.48
C GLY A 92 2.28 9.05 -8.48
N TYR A 93 3.16 8.91 -7.48
CA TYR A 93 3.12 7.80 -6.52
C TYR A 93 3.83 8.13 -5.21
N THR A 94 3.62 7.33 -4.20
CA THR A 94 4.38 7.32 -2.94
C THR A 94 4.97 5.94 -2.75
N LEU A 95 6.15 5.84 -2.15
CA LEU A 95 6.77 4.56 -1.88
C LEU A 95 7.45 4.53 -0.50
N SER A 96 7.61 3.32 0.02
CA SER A 96 8.50 2.99 1.13
C SER A 96 9.68 2.18 0.56
N TYR A 97 10.89 2.69 0.68
CA TYR A 97 12.09 2.06 0.15
C TYR A 97 12.85 1.32 1.24
N ASN A 98 13.32 0.12 0.92
CA ASN A 98 14.17 -0.69 1.79
C ASN A 98 15.64 -0.55 1.37
N ASN A 99 16.42 0.16 2.18
CA ASN A 99 17.82 0.40 1.87
C ASN A 99 18.73 -0.85 2.02
N VAL A 100 18.26 -1.89 2.72
CA VAL A 100 18.96 -3.18 2.85
C VAL A 100 18.74 -4.04 1.60
N TYR A 101 17.52 -4.09 1.11
CA TYR A 101 17.15 -4.86 -0.08
C TYR A 101 17.35 -4.07 -1.38
N LYS A 102 17.43 -2.75 -1.29
CA LYS A 102 17.56 -1.80 -2.42
C LYS A 102 16.42 -1.92 -3.42
N THR A 103 15.23 -2.16 -2.89
CA THR A 103 13.94 -2.24 -3.58
C THR A 103 12.88 -1.53 -2.75
N PRO A 104 11.73 -1.14 -3.28
CA PRO A 104 10.64 -0.66 -2.46
C PRO A 104 10.11 -1.78 -1.56
N ASN A 105 9.63 -1.45 -0.36
CA ASN A 105 8.75 -2.32 0.42
C ASN A 105 7.36 -2.36 -0.22
N TRP A 106 6.91 -1.18 -0.65
CA TRP A 106 5.68 -0.98 -1.40
C TRP A 106 5.75 0.32 -2.21
N VAL A 107 4.96 0.38 -3.27
CA VAL A 107 4.69 1.57 -4.08
C VAL A 107 3.17 1.70 -4.22
N ALA A 108 2.63 2.91 -4.02
CA ALA A 108 1.20 3.14 -3.99
C ALA A 108 0.80 4.41 -4.74
N TRP A 109 -0.31 4.34 -5.47
CA TRP A 109 -0.85 5.46 -6.25
C TRP A 109 -2.36 5.37 -6.42
N GLU A 110 -2.97 6.51 -6.58
CA GLU A 110 -4.31 6.67 -7.12
C GLU A 110 -4.20 6.74 -8.64
N LEU A 111 -5.08 6.08 -9.36
CA LEU A 111 -5.19 6.17 -10.82
C LEU A 111 -6.61 6.58 -11.17
N THR A 112 -6.75 7.77 -11.71
CA THR A 112 -8.03 8.33 -12.14
C THR A 112 -8.29 8.07 -13.62
N ARG A 113 -9.57 8.12 -14.03
CA ARG A 113 -9.95 8.09 -15.46
C ARG A 113 -9.21 9.15 -16.27
N GLN A 114 -9.06 10.34 -15.71
CA GLN A 114 -8.39 11.45 -16.40
C GLN A 114 -6.91 11.13 -16.65
N GLU A 115 -6.22 10.55 -15.71
CA GLU A 115 -4.80 10.18 -15.84
C GLU A 115 -4.56 9.08 -16.87
N THR A 116 -5.55 8.20 -17.10
CA THR A 116 -5.44 7.17 -18.15
C THR A 116 -5.45 7.74 -19.58
N ASN A 117 -5.78 9.00 -19.75
CA ASN A 117 -5.82 9.69 -21.06
C ASN A 117 -4.54 10.49 -21.35
N GLY A 118 -3.51 10.39 -20.48
CA GLY A 118 -2.23 11.05 -20.69
C GLY A 118 -1.51 10.55 -21.95
N ASN A 119 -0.71 11.41 -22.57
CA ASN A 119 -0.02 11.15 -23.84
C ASN A 119 1.49 11.37 -23.80
N GLU A 120 2.07 11.60 -22.61
CA GLU A 120 3.54 11.71 -22.48
C GLU A 120 4.24 10.47 -23.02
N GLU A 121 5.30 10.70 -23.77
CA GLU A 121 6.10 9.62 -24.33
C GLU A 121 6.92 8.91 -23.26
N ARG A 122 7.03 7.58 -23.39
CA ARG A 122 7.83 6.76 -22.49
C ARG A 122 9.32 7.09 -22.62
N LYS A 123 9.97 7.44 -21.50
CA LYS A 123 11.38 7.90 -21.50
C LYS A 123 12.41 6.79 -21.58
N ASN A 124 12.12 5.57 -21.16
CA ASN A 124 13.02 4.39 -21.12
C ASN A 124 14.40 4.64 -20.48
N ARG A 125 14.54 5.65 -19.64
CA ARG A 125 15.80 6.02 -19.00
C ARG A 125 15.74 5.75 -17.51
N PHE A 126 16.20 4.57 -17.10
CA PHE A 126 16.37 4.23 -15.68
C PHE A 126 17.55 4.99 -15.07
N ILE A 127 17.33 5.65 -13.95
CA ILE A 127 18.34 6.42 -13.22
C ILE A 127 18.26 6.12 -11.72
N PRO A 128 19.38 6.17 -11.00
CA PRO A 128 19.39 6.11 -9.56
C PRO A 128 18.47 7.19 -8.96
N ASP A 129 17.74 6.86 -7.91
CA ASP A 129 16.88 7.85 -7.25
C ASP A 129 17.75 8.88 -6.49
N PRO A 130 17.67 10.18 -6.83
CA PRO A 130 18.55 11.19 -6.25
C PRO A 130 18.34 11.39 -4.73
N ASP A 131 17.16 11.07 -4.21
CA ASP A 131 16.83 11.27 -2.79
C ASP A 131 17.20 10.07 -1.91
N LEU A 132 17.84 9.04 -2.47
CA LEU A 132 18.34 7.89 -1.72
C LEU A 132 19.84 8.02 -1.42
N PRO A 133 20.27 7.58 -0.22
CA PRO A 133 21.68 7.56 0.12
C PRO A 133 22.45 6.50 -0.69
N GLU A 134 23.72 6.76 -0.91
CA GLU A 134 24.64 5.76 -1.47
C GLU A 134 25.01 4.70 -0.40
N PRO A 135 25.32 3.44 -0.79
CA PRO A 135 25.15 2.89 -2.12
C PRO A 135 23.67 2.58 -2.42
N ARG A 136 23.19 2.93 -3.60
CA ARG A 136 21.80 2.71 -4.04
C ARG A 136 21.74 1.91 -5.34
N ALA A 137 20.57 1.45 -5.71
CA ALA A 137 20.36 0.66 -6.93
C ALA A 137 20.67 1.48 -8.18
N GLU A 138 21.36 0.88 -9.14
CA GLU A 138 21.69 1.46 -10.43
C GLU A 138 21.17 0.62 -11.60
N HIS A 139 21.07 1.26 -12.76
CA HIS A 139 20.69 0.57 -14.00
C HIS A 139 21.64 -0.58 -14.36
N SER A 140 22.94 -0.40 -14.13
CA SER A 140 24.01 -1.37 -14.39
C SER A 140 23.84 -2.68 -13.63
N ASP A 141 23.26 -2.66 -12.42
CA ASP A 141 23.02 -3.85 -11.59
C ASP A 141 22.15 -4.92 -12.26
N TYR A 142 21.30 -4.50 -13.19
CA TYR A 142 20.40 -5.38 -13.91
C TYR A 142 21.01 -5.95 -15.21
N THR A 143 22.16 -5.43 -15.63
CA THR A 143 22.82 -5.87 -16.87
C THR A 143 23.27 -7.33 -16.70
N ASN A 144 22.87 -8.19 -17.64
CA ASN A 144 23.14 -9.63 -17.63
C ASN A 144 22.69 -10.37 -16.35
N SER A 145 21.78 -9.78 -15.54
CA SER A 145 21.29 -10.39 -14.32
C SER A 145 20.30 -11.53 -14.54
N GLY A 146 19.68 -11.61 -15.72
CA GLY A 146 18.58 -12.52 -16.06
C GLY A 146 17.20 -12.01 -15.65
N TYR A 147 17.12 -10.80 -15.09
CA TYR A 147 15.87 -10.16 -14.67
C TYR A 147 15.60 -8.88 -15.47
N ASP A 148 14.32 -8.59 -15.69
CA ASP A 148 13.88 -7.28 -16.18
C ASP A 148 13.90 -6.25 -15.04
N ARG A 149 13.91 -4.98 -15.42
CA ARG A 149 13.66 -3.83 -14.54
C ARG A 149 12.15 -3.67 -14.42
N GLY A 150 11.54 -4.45 -13.51
CA GLY A 150 10.09 -4.45 -13.30
C GLY A 150 9.65 -3.19 -12.56
N HIS A 151 8.78 -2.40 -13.19
CA HIS A 151 8.15 -1.26 -12.54
C HIS A 151 7.13 -1.72 -11.50
N MET A 152 7.08 -1.03 -10.35
CA MET A 152 5.98 -1.19 -9.40
C MET A 152 4.83 -0.25 -9.80
N ALA A 153 5.02 1.06 -9.80
CA ALA A 153 4.12 2.01 -10.45
C ALA A 153 4.49 2.11 -11.93
N PRO A 154 3.62 1.67 -12.86
CA PRO A 154 3.99 1.54 -14.28
C PRO A 154 4.07 2.90 -14.97
N ALA A 155 5.02 3.05 -15.89
CA ALA A 155 5.17 4.26 -16.70
C ALA A 155 3.89 4.59 -17.51
N ALA A 156 3.09 3.57 -17.87
CA ALA A 156 1.84 3.78 -18.59
C ALA A 156 0.76 4.52 -17.77
N ASP A 157 0.81 4.42 -16.43
CA ASP A 157 -0.08 5.14 -15.53
C ASP A 157 0.39 6.58 -15.25
N MET A 158 1.61 6.94 -15.68
CA MET A 158 2.25 8.24 -15.44
C MET A 158 2.25 9.15 -16.69
N LYS A 159 1.55 8.78 -17.74
CA LYS A 159 1.51 9.50 -19.02
C LYS A 159 0.82 10.87 -18.97
N TRP A 160 0.21 11.21 -17.86
CA TRP A 160 -0.49 12.48 -17.65
C TRP A 160 0.45 13.63 -17.25
N SER A 161 1.69 13.33 -16.87
CA SER A 161 2.68 14.33 -16.44
C SER A 161 4.08 13.91 -16.84
N LYS A 162 4.82 14.83 -17.49
CA LYS A 162 6.23 14.64 -17.85
C LYS A 162 7.07 14.26 -16.63
N LYS A 163 6.86 14.94 -15.49
CA LYS A 163 7.60 14.69 -14.26
C LYS A 163 7.24 13.33 -13.67
N ALA A 164 5.96 12.97 -13.61
CA ALA A 164 5.54 11.65 -13.15
C ALA A 164 6.14 10.53 -14.02
N MET A 165 6.15 10.72 -15.35
CA MET A 165 6.79 9.81 -16.30
C MET A 165 8.29 9.65 -16.01
N GLU A 166 9.03 10.73 -15.82
CA GLU A 166 10.47 10.69 -15.52
C GLU A 166 10.73 9.99 -14.18
N GLU A 167 9.99 10.34 -13.14
CA GLU A 167 10.13 9.75 -11.82
C GLU A 167 9.78 8.24 -11.79
N SER A 168 8.88 7.76 -12.67
CA SER A 168 8.57 6.33 -12.75
C SER A 168 9.77 5.45 -13.10
N PHE A 169 10.81 6.03 -13.71
CA PHE A 169 12.07 5.35 -14.05
C PHE A 169 13.15 5.47 -12.96
N TYR A 170 12.85 6.03 -11.82
CA TYR A 170 13.78 5.97 -10.68
C TYR A 170 13.93 4.52 -10.20
N MET A 171 15.20 4.11 -9.94
CA MET A 171 15.49 2.75 -9.51
C MET A 171 14.82 2.37 -8.18
N SER A 172 14.34 3.36 -7.40
CA SER A 172 13.53 3.14 -6.20
C SER A 172 12.14 2.55 -6.48
N ASN A 173 11.64 2.68 -7.73
CA ASN A 173 10.36 2.11 -8.19
C ASN A 173 10.53 0.76 -8.89
N ILE A 174 11.75 0.18 -8.90
CA ILE A 174 12.12 -0.95 -9.75
C ILE A 174 12.51 -2.15 -8.89
N CYS A 175 12.03 -3.33 -9.29
CA CYS A 175 12.42 -4.62 -8.72
C CYS A 175 12.98 -5.57 -9.78
N PRO A 176 13.91 -6.48 -9.42
CA PRO A 176 14.29 -7.59 -10.28
C PRO A 176 13.10 -8.53 -10.50
N GLN A 177 12.54 -8.50 -11.71
CA GLN A 177 11.34 -9.24 -12.06
C GLN A 177 11.61 -10.26 -13.17
N ASN A 178 11.03 -11.45 -13.08
CA ASN A 178 11.11 -12.43 -14.15
C ASN A 178 10.56 -11.82 -15.45
N GLN A 179 11.24 -12.04 -16.57
CA GLN A 179 10.92 -11.41 -17.86
C GLN A 179 9.49 -11.73 -18.33
N LYS A 180 9.07 -12.99 -18.22
CA LYS A 180 7.72 -13.39 -18.65
C LYS A 180 6.66 -12.81 -17.71
N LEU A 181 6.86 -12.91 -16.39
CA LEU A 181 5.94 -12.27 -15.44
C LEU A 181 5.78 -10.78 -15.76
N ASN A 182 6.89 -10.05 -15.92
CA ASN A 182 6.87 -8.60 -16.17
C ASN A 182 6.14 -8.23 -17.47
N ARG A 183 6.30 -9.03 -18.52
CA ARG A 183 5.79 -8.70 -19.86
C ARG A 183 4.40 -9.23 -20.13
N ASP A 184 4.01 -10.28 -19.43
CA ASP A 184 2.72 -10.98 -19.60
C ASP A 184 1.79 -10.65 -18.39
N ASP A 185 1.68 -11.51 -17.39
CA ASP A 185 0.64 -11.45 -16.34
C ASP A 185 0.64 -10.15 -15.51
N TRP A 186 1.82 -9.60 -15.20
CA TRP A 186 1.93 -8.33 -14.46
C TRP A 186 1.42 -7.17 -15.32
N ASN A 187 1.81 -7.13 -16.60
CA ASN A 187 1.34 -6.14 -17.56
C ASN A 187 -0.18 -6.28 -17.81
N ASP A 188 -0.72 -7.49 -17.89
CA ASP A 188 -2.16 -7.73 -18.07
C ASP A 188 -2.97 -7.15 -16.90
N LEU A 189 -2.47 -7.30 -15.67
CA LEU A 189 -3.09 -6.68 -14.49
C LEU A 189 -2.99 -5.15 -14.53
N GLU A 190 -1.86 -4.59 -14.96
CA GLU A 190 -1.70 -3.15 -15.13
C GLU A 190 -2.70 -2.58 -16.16
N GLU A 191 -2.87 -3.24 -17.30
CA GLU A 191 -3.86 -2.86 -18.30
C GLU A 191 -5.29 -2.97 -17.77
N THR A 192 -5.56 -4.01 -17.00
CA THR A 192 -6.85 -4.22 -16.34
C THR A 192 -7.13 -3.10 -15.32
N CYS A 193 -6.16 -2.70 -14.50
CA CYS A 193 -6.30 -1.57 -13.58
C CYS A 193 -6.64 -0.26 -14.32
N ARG A 194 -5.97 0.02 -15.43
CA ARG A 194 -6.33 1.17 -16.30
C ARG A 194 -7.75 1.05 -16.87
N GLY A 195 -8.17 -0.16 -17.24
CA GLY A 195 -9.55 -0.45 -17.65
C GLY A 195 -10.56 -0.12 -16.55
N TRP A 196 -10.29 -0.53 -15.32
CA TRP A 196 -11.14 -0.21 -14.17
C TRP A 196 -11.16 1.29 -13.86
N ALA A 197 -10.02 1.98 -13.91
CA ALA A 197 -9.97 3.44 -13.72
C ALA A 197 -10.85 4.17 -14.77
N ARG A 198 -10.76 3.77 -16.02
CA ARG A 198 -11.62 4.32 -17.09
C ARG A 198 -13.11 4.06 -16.84
N LYS A 199 -13.47 2.87 -16.39
CA LYS A 199 -14.86 2.48 -16.14
C LYS A 199 -15.43 3.09 -14.87
N TYR A 200 -14.74 2.92 -13.76
CA TYR A 200 -15.26 3.26 -12.43
C TYR A 200 -14.83 4.65 -11.93
N GLY A 201 -13.95 5.33 -12.66
CA GLY A 201 -13.50 6.69 -12.35
C GLY A 201 -12.18 6.77 -11.65
N THR A 202 -11.98 6.00 -10.58
CA THR A 202 -10.75 5.97 -9.78
C THR A 202 -10.50 4.58 -9.23
N VAL A 203 -9.24 4.17 -9.22
CA VAL A 203 -8.75 2.99 -8.50
C VAL A 203 -7.57 3.39 -7.61
N TYR A 204 -7.47 2.77 -6.44
CA TYR A 204 -6.37 2.95 -5.50
C TYR A 204 -5.54 1.67 -5.51
N ILE A 205 -4.25 1.79 -5.72
CA ILE A 205 -3.37 0.64 -5.98
C ILE A 205 -2.17 0.73 -5.05
N ALA A 206 -1.82 -0.40 -4.43
CA ALA A 206 -0.52 -0.60 -3.80
C ALA A 206 0.07 -1.93 -4.26
N CYS A 207 1.38 -1.97 -4.48
CA CYS A 207 2.08 -3.19 -4.85
C CYS A 207 3.50 -3.21 -4.32
N GLY A 208 4.10 -4.37 -4.27
CA GLY A 208 5.48 -4.51 -3.82
C GLY A 208 6.00 -5.94 -3.87
N PRO A 209 7.30 -6.10 -3.56
CA PRO A 209 7.96 -7.38 -3.48
C PRO A 209 7.66 -8.10 -2.15
N ILE A 210 7.73 -9.42 -2.18
CA ILE A 210 7.73 -10.31 -1.01
C ILE A 210 8.99 -11.16 -1.05
N TYR A 211 9.63 -11.27 0.10
CA TYR A 211 10.82 -12.09 0.33
C TYR A 211 10.48 -13.19 1.33
N ASP A 212 10.44 -14.43 0.85
CA ASP A 212 10.11 -15.60 1.69
C ASP A 212 11.35 -16.13 2.44
N LYS A 213 12.54 -15.69 2.03
CA LYS A 213 13.82 -16.12 2.59
C LYS A 213 14.49 -14.98 3.33
N GLU A 214 15.09 -15.29 4.48
CA GLU A 214 15.92 -14.33 5.22
C GLU A 214 17.11 -13.81 4.38
N SER A 215 17.66 -14.66 3.52
CA SER A 215 18.79 -14.33 2.63
C SER A 215 18.36 -14.50 1.16
N PRO A 216 17.72 -13.50 0.58
CA PRO A 216 17.31 -13.56 -0.82
C PRO A 216 18.53 -13.55 -1.77
N LYS A 217 18.36 -14.12 -2.97
CA LYS A 217 19.31 -13.94 -4.07
C LYS A 217 19.53 -12.45 -4.32
N ARG A 218 20.74 -12.07 -4.71
CA ARG A 218 21.08 -10.68 -5.01
C ARG A 218 21.74 -10.56 -6.39
N ILE A 219 21.52 -9.42 -7.05
CA ILE A 219 22.09 -9.08 -8.35
C ILE A 219 22.90 -7.79 -8.29
N GLY A 220 23.78 -7.63 -9.25
CA GLY A 220 24.58 -6.43 -9.46
C GLY A 220 25.62 -6.14 -8.37
N GLU A 221 26.35 -5.07 -8.58
CA GLU A 221 27.39 -4.59 -7.67
C GLU A 221 26.77 -4.15 -6.32
N HIS A 222 25.65 -3.45 -6.39
CA HIS A 222 24.94 -2.90 -5.22
C HIS A 222 24.11 -3.93 -4.47
N LYS A 223 24.16 -5.24 -4.87
CA LYS A 223 23.51 -6.34 -4.14
C LYS A 223 21.99 -6.18 -3.99
N ILE A 224 21.30 -5.80 -5.06
CA ILE A 224 19.85 -5.67 -5.08
C ILE A 224 19.21 -7.04 -4.81
N ALA A 225 18.31 -7.12 -3.84
CA ALA A 225 17.60 -8.35 -3.51
C ALA A 225 16.60 -8.72 -4.61
N VAL A 226 16.54 -10.02 -4.93
CA VAL A 226 15.57 -10.58 -5.89
C VAL A 226 14.37 -11.08 -5.10
N PRO A 227 13.16 -10.54 -5.34
CA PRO A 227 11.95 -11.01 -4.67
C PRO A 227 11.59 -12.44 -5.06
N ASP A 228 11.00 -13.19 -4.12
CA ASP A 228 10.40 -14.50 -4.39
C ASP A 228 9.01 -14.35 -5.01
N ARG A 229 8.24 -13.32 -4.57
CA ARG A 229 6.86 -13.04 -5.02
C ARG A 229 6.63 -11.53 -5.13
N PHE A 230 5.51 -11.18 -5.75
CA PHE A 230 4.97 -9.81 -5.78
C PHE A 230 3.51 -9.81 -5.39
N PHE A 231 3.10 -8.79 -4.67
CA PHE A 231 1.69 -8.51 -4.43
C PHE A 231 1.23 -7.26 -5.19
N LYS A 232 -0.05 -7.20 -5.49
CA LYS A 232 -0.76 -5.98 -5.88
C LYS A 232 -2.15 -6.00 -5.27
N VAL A 233 -2.51 -4.95 -4.55
CA VAL A 233 -3.85 -4.73 -4.02
C VAL A 233 -4.49 -3.57 -4.76
N VAL A 234 -5.79 -3.70 -5.07
CA VAL A 234 -6.55 -2.72 -5.85
C VAL A 234 -7.88 -2.48 -5.17
N LEU A 235 -8.20 -1.23 -4.88
CA LEU A 235 -9.50 -0.80 -4.40
C LEU A 235 -10.23 -0.01 -5.49
N ILE A 236 -11.43 -0.47 -5.87
CA ILE A 236 -12.40 0.31 -6.61
C ILE A 236 -13.37 0.88 -5.58
N TYR A 237 -13.20 2.16 -5.25
CA TYR A 237 -14.04 2.79 -4.25
C TYR A 237 -15.28 3.39 -4.87
N ASN A 238 -16.32 2.59 -4.96
CA ASN A 238 -17.68 3.05 -5.22
C ASN A 238 -18.44 3.05 -3.91
N ARG A 239 -18.96 4.20 -3.45
CA ARG A 239 -19.68 4.34 -2.16
C ARG A 239 -20.76 3.30 -1.92
N LYS A 240 -21.43 2.83 -2.98
CA LYS A 240 -22.50 1.83 -2.88
C LYS A 240 -21.96 0.41 -2.79
N ASN A 241 -20.93 0.08 -3.56
CA ASN A 241 -20.34 -1.25 -3.65
C ASN A 241 -18.81 -1.14 -3.76
N PRO A 242 -18.10 -0.83 -2.67
CA PRO A 242 -16.64 -0.84 -2.68
C PRO A 242 -16.13 -2.27 -2.87
N LEU A 243 -15.04 -2.42 -3.63
CA LEU A 243 -14.46 -3.70 -4.00
C LEU A 243 -12.95 -3.64 -3.83
N ALA A 244 -12.41 -4.50 -2.96
CA ALA A 244 -10.97 -4.70 -2.80
C ALA A 244 -10.55 -6.04 -3.42
N MET A 245 -9.40 -6.07 -4.05
CA MET A 245 -8.84 -7.24 -4.73
C MET A 245 -7.37 -7.37 -4.37
N GLY A 246 -6.96 -8.54 -3.92
CA GLY A 246 -5.57 -8.92 -3.71
C GLY A 246 -5.08 -9.85 -4.82
N PHE A 247 -3.87 -9.61 -5.32
CA PHE A 247 -3.21 -10.47 -6.30
C PHE A 247 -1.83 -10.86 -5.78
N LEU A 248 -1.49 -12.12 -5.95
CA LEU A 248 -0.20 -12.68 -5.52
C LEU A 248 0.45 -13.44 -6.66
N PHE A 249 1.66 -13.01 -7.07
CA PHE A 249 2.42 -13.58 -8.17
C PHE A 249 3.73 -14.17 -7.67
N GLU A 250 4.06 -15.38 -8.06
CA GLU A 250 5.44 -15.87 -7.94
C GLU A 250 6.34 -15.13 -8.95
N ASN A 251 7.57 -14.82 -8.56
CA ASN A 251 8.56 -14.19 -9.46
C ASN A 251 9.15 -15.22 -10.46
N LYS A 252 8.28 -15.86 -11.21
CA LYS A 252 8.58 -16.92 -12.18
C LYS A 252 7.81 -16.74 -13.48
N ALA A 253 8.18 -17.54 -14.47
CA ALA A 253 7.46 -17.60 -15.74
C ALA A 253 6.21 -18.48 -15.60
N HIS A 254 5.08 -17.87 -15.31
CA HIS A 254 3.75 -18.47 -15.42
C HIS A 254 2.93 -17.60 -16.37
N HIS A 255 2.00 -18.19 -17.08
CA HIS A 255 1.00 -17.45 -17.82
C HIS A 255 -0.36 -18.05 -17.52
N GLN A 256 -1.17 -17.33 -16.76
CA GLN A 256 -2.46 -17.78 -16.28
C GLN A 256 -3.49 -16.65 -16.40
N LYS A 257 -4.77 -17.00 -16.26
CA LYS A 257 -5.83 -16.01 -16.11
C LYS A 257 -5.65 -15.26 -14.80
N LEU A 258 -5.98 -13.97 -14.79
CA LEU A 258 -5.82 -13.10 -13.61
C LEU A 258 -6.57 -13.62 -12.38
N GLU A 259 -7.69 -14.32 -12.59
CA GLU A 259 -8.46 -14.94 -11.51
C GLU A 259 -7.66 -15.95 -10.68
N ASN A 260 -6.66 -16.59 -11.29
CA ASN A 260 -5.81 -17.58 -10.60
C ASN A 260 -4.77 -16.95 -9.67
N TYR A 261 -4.57 -15.65 -9.76
CA TYR A 261 -3.68 -14.88 -8.88
C TYR A 261 -4.43 -14.20 -7.73
N LEU A 262 -5.78 -14.28 -7.73
CA LEU A 262 -6.60 -13.67 -6.68
C LEU A 262 -6.38 -14.32 -5.32
N THR A 263 -6.29 -13.49 -4.32
CA THR A 263 -6.32 -13.82 -2.90
C THR A 263 -7.09 -12.73 -2.13
N THR A 264 -7.32 -12.91 -0.86
CA THR A 264 -7.87 -11.86 0.00
C THR A 264 -6.83 -10.77 0.25
N VAL A 265 -7.27 -9.53 0.50
CA VAL A 265 -6.37 -8.46 0.94
C VAL A 265 -5.80 -8.82 2.31
N ASP A 266 -6.62 -9.31 3.25
CA ASP A 266 -6.20 -9.84 4.57
C ASP A 266 -5.04 -10.86 4.45
N GLY A 267 -5.10 -11.73 3.44
CA GLY A 267 -4.04 -12.72 3.19
C GLY A 267 -2.71 -12.07 2.78
N ILE A 268 -2.76 -10.97 2.04
CA ILE A 268 -1.56 -10.19 1.69
C ILE A 268 -1.06 -9.42 2.91
N GLU A 269 -1.94 -8.88 3.74
CA GLU A 269 -1.60 -8.19 4.98
C GLU A 269 -0.85 -9.09 5.96
N GLN A 270 -1.35 -10.30 6.16
CA GLN A 270 -0.69 -11.31 6.99
C GLN A 270 0.74 -11.64 6.53
N ILE A 271 0.96 -11.68 5.20
CA ILE A 271 2.27 -11.96 4.63
C ILE A 271 3.20 -10.76 4.73
N THR A 272 2.67 -9.54 4.51
CA THR A 272 3.48 -8.34 4.34
C THR A 272 3.66 -7.53 5.61
N GLY A 273 2.78 -7.68 6.61
CA GLY A 273 2.69 -6.81 7.77
C GLY A 273 2.35 -5.37 7.38
N LEU A 274 1.58 -5.23 6.32
CA LEU A 274 0.97 -3.97 5.88
C LEU A 274 -0.53 -4.04 6.14
N ASP A 275 -1.15 -2.92 6.44
CA ASP A 275 -2.57 -2.70 6.58
C ASP A 275 -2.97 -1.78 5.43
N PHE A 276 -3.77 -2.30 4.50
CA PHE A 276 -4.19 -1.59 3.30
C PHE A 276 -5.54 -0.92 3.55
N PHE A 277 -5.79 0.17 2.85
CA PHE A 277 -7.05 0.90 2.86
C PHE A 277 -7.55 1.32 4.26
N SER A 278 -6.67 1.36 5.26
CA SER A 278 -6.91 1.64 6.69
C SER A 278 -7.62 2.98 7.00
N LYS A 279 -7.91 3.77 5.99
CA LYS A 279 -8.71 4.99 6.10
C LYS A 279 -10.19 4.78 5.74
N LEU A 280 -10.55 3.59 5.32
CA LEU A 280 -11.95 3.22 5.20
C LEU A 280 -12.56 3.01 6.59
N PRO A 281 -13.88 3.17 6.74
CA PRO A 281 -14.53 2.70 7.96
C PRO A 281 -14.32 1.19 8.14
N ASP A 282 -13.96 0.75 9.35
CA ASP A 282 -13.66 -0.67 9.68
C ASP A 282 -14.74 -1.65 9.18
N SER A 283 -16.03 -1.26 9.25
CA SER A 283 -17.13 -2.10 8.77
C SER A 283 -17.13 -2.32 7.24
N ILE A 284 -16.52 -1.41 6.48
CA ILE A 284 -16.35 -1.54 5.03
C ILE A 284 -15.08 -2.33 4.76
N GLU A 285 -13.97 -1.89 5.33
CA GLU A 285 -12.63 -2.45 5.19
C GLU A 285 -12.64 -3.95 5.48
N ASN A 286 -12.95 -4.36 6.73
CA ASN A 286 -13.02 -5.77 7.15
C ASN A 286 -13.90 -6.65 6.23
N ARG A 287 -14.98 -6.08 5.68
CA ARG A 287 -15.87 -6.84 4.81
C ARG A 287 -15.30 -7.07 3.42
N ILE A 288 -14.62 -6.06 2.83
CA ILE A 288 -14.13 -6.15 1.44
C ILE A 288 -12.77 -6.85 1.35
N GLU A 289 -11.97 -6.81 2.41
CA GLU A 289 -10.63 -7.38 2.44
C GLU A 289 -10.61 -8.87 2.74
N ALA A 290 -11.60 -9.36 3.50
CA ALA A 290 -11.78 -10.77 3.81
C ALA A 290 -12.28 -11.63 2.63
N GLN A 291 -12.61 -11.02 1.48
CA GLN A 291 -13.27 -11.71 0.36
C GLN A 291 -12.37 -11.79 -0.88
N ILE A 292 -12.52 -12.88 -1.64
CA ILE A 292 -12.01 -12.99 -3.01
C ILE A 292 -13.19 -12.66 -3.93
N PRO A 293 -13.24 -11.45 -4.52
CA PRO A 293 -14.35 -11.08 -5.36
C PRO A 293 -14.22 -11.66 -6.77
N GLN A 294 -15.33 -11.72 -7.50
CA GLN A 294 -15.29 -11.90 -8.94
C GLN A 294 -14.67 -10.66 -9.60
N LEU A 295 -13.76 -10.85 -10.56
CA LEU A 295 -13.14 -9.73 -11.26
C LEU A 295 -14.19 -8.88 -11.99
N PRO A 296 -14.24 -7.58 -11.74
CA PRO A 296 -15.17 -6.70 -12.44
C PRO A 296 -14.75 -6.51 -13.90
N SER A 297 -15.73 -6.39 -14.78
CA SER A 297 -15.47 -6.11 -16.20
C SER A 297 -14.78 -4.75 -16.37
N THR A 298 -13.88 -4.64 -17.33
CA THR A 298 -13.23 -3.40 -17.77
C THR A 298 -13.97 -2.67 -18.91
N ARG A 299 -14.99 -3.31 -19.49
CA ARG A 299 -15.83 -2.79 -20.58
C ARG A 299 -17.22 -2.38 -20.10
#